data_318cd2e87c695d549d8a8b361bf6e75d
#
_entry.id   318cd2e87c695d549d8a8b361bf6e75d
#
_cell.length_a   1.000
_cell.length_b   1.000
_cell.length_c   1.000
_cell.angle_alpha   90.00
_cell.angle_beta   90.00
_cell.angle_gamma   90.00
#
_symmetry.space_group_name_H-M   'P 1'
#
loop_
_entity.id
_entity.type
_entity.pdbx_description
1 polymer ?
#
loop_
_entity_poly.entity_id
_entity_poly.type
_entity_poly.pdbx_seq_one_letter_code
_entity_poly.pdbx_strand_id
1 'polypeptide(L)'
;MEAFFIIVAVLGLVLVFKGVKQVPQGMQYTVERFGRYIKTLSPGLNFIFPIVDAVGARMSMMETVLDVPSQEVITKDNALVKVDGVVFFQVIDAAKAAYEVRDLENAILNLTMTNLRTVMGSMSLDDLLSERDQINARLLKIVDDATAPWGIKVVRIEIKDISPPRDLVDSMARQMKAERDKRATVLEASGARESAILRAEGEKQAAVLEAEGRKEAAFRDAEARERAAEAEARATTMVSDAISRGDVNAINYFVAQKYVEALTAFANSPNQKTIFMPMESTGIMSSIAGITDLVNEARKGALK
;
A
#
# COMPACT_ATOMS: atom_id res chain seq x y z
N MET A 1 -35.52 -26.93 -81.59
CA MET A 1 -36.21 -26.73 -80.30
C MET A 1 -35.32 -27.12 -79.14
N GLU A 2 -34.66 -28.29 -79.17
CA GLU A 2 -33.76 -28.77 -78.10
C GLU A 2 -32.58 -27.85 -77.81
N ALA A 3 -31.90 -27.33 -78.86
CA ALA A 3 -30.78 -26.39 -78.67
C ALA A 3 -31.21 -25.09 -77.94
N PHE A 4 -32.42 -24.60 -78.15
CA PHE A 4 -32.95 -23.43 -77.45
C PHE A 4 -33.17 -23.70 -75.98
N PHE A 5 -33.73 -24.86 -75.62
CA PHE A 5 -33.92 -25.24 -74.19
C PHE A 5 -32.56 -25.44 -73.49
N ILE A 6 -31.56 -25.99 -74.14
CA ILE A 6 -30.21 -26.15 -73.62
C ILE A 6 -29.59 -24.78 -73.35
N ILE A 7 -29.69 -23.84 -74.27
CA ILE A 7 -29.16 -22.48 -74.13
C ILE A 7 -29.84 -21.75 -72.94
N VAL A 8 -31.15 -21.85 -72.81
CA VAL A 8 -31.89 -21.23 -71.72
C VAL A 8 -31.53 -21.88 -70.38
N ALA A 9 -31.37 -23.21 -70.33
CA ALA A 9 -30.92 -23.92 -69.14
C ALA A 9 -29.51 -23.50 -68.68
N VAL A 10 -28.59 -23.42 -69.65
CA VAL A 10 -27.19 -22.97 -69.38
C VAL A 10 -27.17 -21.52 -68.93
N LEU A 11 -27.98 -20.64 -69.55
CA LEU A 11 -28.09 -19.22 -69.14
C LEU A 11 -28.68 -19.11 -67.74
N GLY A 12 -29.70 -19.89 -67.41
CA GLY A 12 -30.28 -19.94 -66.06
C GLY A 12 -29.26 -20.40 -65.00
N LEU A 13 -28.49 -21.45 -65.34
CA LEU A 13 -27.44 -21.97 -64.47
C LEU A 13 -26.34 -20.90 -64.23
N VAL A 14 -25.89 -20.21 -65.26
CA VAL A 14 -24.92 -19.12 -65.18
C VAL A 14 -25.42 -17.97 -64.32
N LEU A 15 -26.73 -17.60 -64.45
CA LEU A 15 -27.35 -16.57 -63.63
C LEU A 15 -27.39 -16.97 -62.14
N VAL A 16 -27.73 -18.20 -61.83
CA VAL A 16 -27.71 -18.71 -60.46
C VAL A 16 -26.31 -18.67 -59.88
N PHE A 17 -25.29 -19.18 -60.60
CA PHE A 17 -23.91 -19.13 -60.13
C PHE A 17 -23.38 -17.71 -59.94
N LYS A 18 -23.72 -16.77 -60.82
CA LYS A 18 -23.32 -15.36 -60.66
C LYS A 18 -24.09 -14.68 -59.56
N GLY A 19 -25.32 -15.13 -59.23
CA GLY A 19 -26.17 -14.60 -58.19
C GLY A 19 -25.75 -14.98 -56.76
N VAL A 20 -25.06 -16.12 -56.61
CA VAL A 20 -24.56 -16.56 -55.32
C VAL A 20 -23.30 -15.77 -54.97
N LYS A 21 -23.33 -15.09 -53.83
CA LYS A 21 -22.21 -14.36 -53.24
C LYS A 21 -21.86 -14.92 -51.89
N GLN A 22 -20.63 -15.32 -51.71
CA GLN A 22 -20.06 -15.73 -50.44
C GLN A 22 -19.44 -14.51 -49.74
N VAL A 23 -19.89 -14.22 -48.54
CA VAL A 23 -19.36 -13.15 -47.70
C VAL A 23 -18.58 -13.77 -46.56
N PRO A 24 -17.27 -13.46 -46.44
CA PRO A 24 -16.43 -13.97 -45.35
C PRO A 24 -16.93 -13.50 -43.98
N GLN A 25 -16.56 -14.28 -42.94
CA GLN A 25 -16.81 -13.88 -41.56
C GLN A 25 -16.07 -12.56 -41.23
N GLY A 26 -16.73 -11.66 -40.54
CA GLY A 26 -16.17 -10.34 -40.20
C GLY A 26 -16.28 -9.30 -41.31
N MET A 27 -16.91 -9.62 -42.45
CA MET A 27 -17.17 -8.69 -43.54
C MET A 27 -18.67 -8.51 -43.75
N GLN A 28 -19.07 -7.35 -44.24
CA GLN A 28 -20.40 -7.09 -44.76
C GLN A 28 -20.28 -6.38 -46.11
N TYR A 29 -21.15 -6.78 -47.08
CA TYR A 29 -21.17 -6.19 -48.40
C TYR A 29 -22.49 -5.44 -48.61
N THR A 30 -22.43 -4.21 -49.08
CA THR A 30 -23.61 -3.47 -49.51
C THR A 30 -24.03 -3.88 -50.88
N VAL A 31 -25.34 -3.93 -51.14
CA VAL A 31 -25.91 -4.23 -52.45
C VAL A 31 -26.64 -3.00 -52.97
N GLU A 32 -26.28 -2.63 -54.17
CA GLU A 32 -26.86 -1.53 -54.93
C GLU A 32 -27.69 -2.05 -56.08
N ARG A 33 -28.85 -1.45 -56.33
CA ARG A 33 -29.64 -1.67 -57.51
C ARG A 33 -29.78 -0.36 -58.27
N PHE A 34 -29.19 -0.33 -59.46
CA PHE A 34 -29.09 0.89 -60.28
C PHE A 34 -28.55 2.10 -59.51
N GLY A 35 -27.49 1.86 -58.64
CA GLY A 35 -26.85 2.89 -57.87
C GLY A 35 -27.57 3.27 -56.57
N ARG A 36 -28.68 2.60 -56.23
CA ARG A 36 -29.40 2.82 -54.95
C ARG A 36 -29.15 1.66 -54.00
N TYR A 37 -28.75 1.94 -52.79
CA TYR A 37 -28.66 0.96 -51.71
C TYR A 37 -29.99 0.26 -51.44
N ILE A 38 -29.98 -1.07 -51.32
CA ILE A 38 -31.15 -1.89 -51.00
C ILE A 38 -30.97 -2.69 -49.73
N LYS A 39 -29.86 -3.42 -49.60
CA LYS A 39 -29.63 -4.31 -48.47
C LYS A 39 -28.13 -4.53 -48.21
N THR A 40 -27.84 -4.96 -47.01
CA THR A 40 -26.48 -5.42 -46.64
C THR A 40 -26.46 -6.95 -46.56
N LEU A 41 -25.44 -7.58 -47.13
CA LEU A 41 -25.20 -9.02 -47.08
C LEU A 41 -24.41 -9.34 -45.81
N SER A 42 -24.99 -10.18 -44.97
CA SER A 42 -24.32 -10.74 -43.78
C SER A 42 -23.36 -11.86 -44.16
N PRO A 43 -22.39 -12.23 -43.27
CA PRO A 43 -21.51 -13.35 -43.52
C PRO A 43 -22.25 -14.64 -43.87
N GLY A 44 -21.71 -15.38 -44.83
CA GLY A 44 -22.29 -16.63 -45.34
C GLY A 44 -22.68 -16.56 -46.82
N LEU A 45 -23.54 -17.47 -47.26
CA LEU A 45 -24.02 -17.54 -48.63
C LEU A 45 -25.26 -16.61 -48.78
N ASN A 46 -25.14 -15.69 -49.72
CA ASN A 46 -26.20 -14.73 -50.01
C ASN A 46 -26.55 -14.79 -51.51
N PHE A 47 -27.80 -14.49 -51.84
CA PHE A 47 -28.26 -14.44 -53.21
C PHE A 47 -28.59 -13.00 -53.64
N ILE A 48 -28.08 -12.59 -54.79
CA ILE A 48 -28.37 -11.30 -55.44
C ILE A 48 -28.78 -11.55 -56.91
N PHE A 49 -29.52 -10.61 -57.48
CA PHE A 49 -29.87 -10.69 -58.90
C PHE A 49 -28.74 -10.11 -59.78
N PRO A 50 -27.92 -10.94 -60.46
CA PRO A 50 -26.64 -10.53 -61.04
C PRO A 50 -26.75 -9.53 -62.20
N ILE A 51 -27.97 -9.29 -62.75
CA ILE A 51 -28.19 -8.32 -63.84
C ILE A 51 -28.54 -6.95 -63.27
N VAL A 52 -29.20 -6.91 -62.13
CA VAL A 52 -29.82 -5.69 -61.57
C VAL A 52 -29.07 -5.22 -60.33
N ASP A 53 -28.58 -6.17 -59.55
CA ASP A 53 -27.90 -5.91 -58.27
C ASP A 53 -26.35 -5.99 -58.48
N ALA A 54 -25.68 -5.01 -57.93
CA ALA A 54 -24.20 -4.96 -57.87
C ALA A 54 -23.77 -4.91 -56.40
N VAL A 55 -22.59 -5.49 -56.12
CA VAL A 55 -21.93 -5.29 -54.82
C VAL A 55 -21.28 -3.92 -54.83
N GLY A 56 -21.73 -3.02 -53.98
CA GLY A 56 -21.16 -1.69 -53.79
C GLY A 56 -19.87 -1.75 -52.94
N ALA A 57 -19.97 -1.36 -51.69
CA ALA A 57 -18.82 -1.37 -50.77
C ALA A 57 -18.68 -2.72 -50.06
N ARG A 58 -17.43 -3.04 -49.69
CA ARG A 58 -17.06 -4.19 -48.84
C ARG A 58 -16.46 -3.67 -47.57
N MET A 59 -17.16 -3.79 -46.47
CA MET A 59 -16.79 -3.21 -45.20
C MET A 59 -16.32 -4.31 -44.23
N SER A 60 -15.20 -4.06 -43.57
CA SER A 60 -14.75 -4.88 -42.47
C SER A 60 -15.52 -4.48 -41.20
N MET A 61 -16.11 -5.47 -40.53
CA MET A 61 -16.79 -5.29 -39.26
C MET A 61 -15.89 -5.57 -38.07
N MET A 62 -14.62 -5.90 -38.34
CA MET A 62 -13.60 -6.12 -37.31
C MET A 62 -13.03 -4.79 -36.81
N GLU A 63 -12.51 -4.79 -35.60
CA GLU A 63 -11.78 -3.65 -35.07
C GLU A 63 -10.58 -3.33 -35.95
N THR A 64 -10.45 -2.09 -36.35
CA THR A 64 -9.36 -1.59 -37.18
C THR A 64 -8.58 -0.54 -36.44
N VAL A 65 -7.27 -0.56 -36.59
CA VAL A 65 -6.34 0.39 -35.96
C VAL A 65 -5.92 1.42 -36.99
N LEU A 66 -6.05 2.68 -36.62
CA LEU A 66 -5.69 3.82 -37.45
C LEU A 66 -4.63 4.65 -36.76
N ASP A 67 -3.46 4.76 -37.38
CA ASP A 67 -2.36 5.58 -36.86
C ASP A 67 -2.63 7.07 -37.12
N VAL A 68 -2.60 7.87 -36.08
CA VAL A 68 -2.68 9.34 -36.17
C VAL A 68 -1.26 9.87 -36.30
N PRO A 69 -0.92 10.53 -37.42
CA PRO A 69 0.44 11.04 -37.64
C PRO A 69 0.81 12.12 -36.64
N SER A 70 2.08 12.19 -36.32
CA SER A 70 2.62 13.18 -35.40
C SER A 70 2.28 14.62 -35.81
N GLN A 71 1.76 15.40 -34.86
CA GLN A 71 1.39 16.80 -35.04
C GLN A 71 2.03 17.69 -33.98
N GLU A 72 2.29 18.94 -34.39
CA GLU A 72 2.73 19.98 -33.48
C GLU A 72 1.49 20.73 -32.92
N VAL A 73 1.42 20.80 -31.59
CA VAL A 73 0.36 21.46 -30.86
C VAL A 73 0.96 22.42 -29.85
N ILE A 74 0.35 23.59 -29.69
CA ILE A 74 0.71 24.56 -28.66
C ILE A 74 -0.22 24.37 -27.48
N THR A 75 0.35 24.13 -26.32
CA THR A 75 -0.35 23.95 -25.06
C THR A 75 -0.86 25.27 -24.48
N LYS A 76 -1.68 25.23 -23.43
CA LYS A 76 -2.21 26.40 -22.73
C LYS A 76 -1.10 27.29 -22.14
N ASP A 77 0.00 26.72 -21.71
CA ASP A 77 1.19 27.38 -21.17
C ASP A 77 2.22 27.77 -22.25
N ASN A 78 1.77 27.77 -23.53
CA ASN A 78 2.55 28.18 -24.70
C ASN A 78 3.77 27.30 -25.00
N ALA A 79 3.75 26.04 -24.57
CA ALA A 79 4.76 25.06 -24.95
C ALA A 79 4.40 24.39 -26.28
N LEU A 80 5.36 24.28 -27.19
CA LEU A 80 5.20 23.53 -28.44
C LEU A 80 5.49 22.05 -28.15
N VAL A 81 4.55 21.15 -28.45
CA VAL A 81 4.69 19.70 -28.25
C VAL A 81 4.37 18.94 -29.55
N LYS A 82 5.09 17.86 -29.79
CA LYS A 82 4.75 16.88 -30.82
C LYS A 82 3.98 15.75 -30.20
N VAL A 83 2.87 15.38 -30.84
CA VAL A 83 1.98 14.35 -30.32
C VAL A 83 1.56 13.46 -31.44
N ASP A 84 1.57 12.16 -31.21
CA ASP A 84 1.01 11.11 -32.06
C ASP A 84 0.11 10.17 -31.26
N GLY A 85 -0.71 9.41 -31.95
CA GLY A 85 -1.66 8.53 -31.31
C GLY A 85 -2.19 7.44 -32.22
N VAL A 86 -3.09 6.63 -31.69
CA VAL A 86 -3.81 5.60 -32.41
C VAL A 86 -5.29 5.65 -32.08
N VAL A 87 -6.11 5.37 -33.07
CA VAL A 87 -7.56 5.24 -32.93
C VAL A 87 -7.94 3.81 -33.25
N PHE A 88 -8.68 3.19 -32.36
CA PHE A 88 -9.28 1.88 -32.56
C PHE A 88 -10.75 2.08 -32.82
N PHE A 89 -11.21 1.66 -33.99
CA PHE A 89 -12.61 1.81 -34.36
C PHE A 89 -13.16 0.53 -34.99
N GLN A 90 -14.47 0.40 -34.95
CA GLN A 90 -15.21 -0.70 -35.52
C GLN A 90 -16.41 -0.17 -36.29
N VAL A 91 -16.66 -0.69 -37.48
CA VAL A 91 -17.87 -0.41 -38.24
C VAL A 91 -19.02 -1.21 -37.64
N ILE A 92 -20.12 -0.53 -37.29
CA ILE A 92 -21.32 -1.16 -36.73
C ILE A 92 -22.41 -1.29 -37.85
N ASP A 93 -22.50 -0.28 -38.70
CA ASP A 93 -23.44 -0.24 -39.81
C ASP A 93 -22.68 -0.01 -41.11
N ALA A 94 -22.57 -1.08 -41.92
CA ALA A 94 -21.83 -1.05 -43.18
C ALA A 94 -22.49 -0.11 -44.22
N ALA A 95 -23.82 0.08 -44.17
CA ALA A 95 -24.51 0.95 -45.09
C ALA A 95 -24.19 2.43 -44.79
N LYS A 96 -24.27 2.82 -43.52
CA LYS A 96 -23.93 4.18 -43.12
C LYS A 96 -22.47 4.49 -43.40
N ALA A 97 -21.59 3.57 -43.03
CA ALA A 97 -20.13 3.74 -43.22
C ALA A 97 -19.76 3.87 -44.72
N ALA A 98 -20.54 3.24 -45.62
CA ALA A 98 -20.25 3.29 -47.04
C ALA A 98 -20.85 4.53 -47.76
N TYR A 99 -21.96 5.08 -47.26
CA TYR A 99 -22.73 6.09 -48.02
C TYR A 99 -22.89 7.44 -47.32
N GLU A 100 -22.71 7.53 -45.99
CA GLU A 100 -22.81 8.79 -45.26
C GLU A 100 -21.50 9.57 -45.23
N VAL A 101 -20.36 8.89 -45.39
CA VAL A 101 -19.04 9.52 -45.38
C VAL A 101 -18.19 9.05 -46.55
N ARG A 102 -17.51 9.99 -47.19
CA ARG A 102 -16.51 9.69 -48.20
C ARG A 102 -15.15 9.51 -47.50
N ASP A 103 -14.46 8.42 -47.83
CA ASP A 103 -13.13 8.14 -47.29
C ASP A 103 -13.11 8.15 -45.75
N LEU A 104 -13.71 7.11 -45.22
CA LEU A 104 -13.95 6.91 -43.80
C LEU A 104 -12.69 7.11 -42.92
N GLU A 105 -11.58 6.49 -43.34
CA GLU A 105 -10.34 6.51 -42.57
C GLU A 105 -9.77 7.93 -42.48
N ASN A 106 -9.72 8.63 -43.59
CA ASN A 106 -9.27 10.02 -43.62
C ASN A 106 -10.21 10.96 -42.88
N ALA A 107 -11.52 10.70 -42.88
CA ALA A 107 -12.48 11.49 -42.10
C ALA A 107 -12.25 11.33 -40.59
N ILE A 108 -12.06 10.09 -40.11
CA ILE A 108 -11.74 9.81 -38.71
C ILE A 108 -10.40 10.45 -38.33
N LEU A 109 -9.37 10.30 -39.17
CA LEU A 109 -8.06 10.92 -38.94
C LEU A 109 -8.14 12.42 -38.76
N ASN A 110 -8.75 13.13 -39.71
CA ASN A 110 -8.87 14.58 -39.67
C ASN A 110 -9.68 15.06 -38.47
N LEU A 111 -10.77 14.34 -38.14
CA LEU A 111 -11.57 14.61 -36.96
C LEU A 111 -10.76 14.43 -35.68
N THR A 112 -10.04 13.33 -35.55
CA THR A 112 -9.19 13.04 -34.39
C THR A 112 -8.07 14.06 -34.27
N MET A 113 -7.37 14.40 -35.35
CA MET A 113 -6.30 15.39 -35.38
C MET A 113 -6.78 16.77 -34.93
N THR A 114 -7.95 17.20 -35.39
CA THR A 114 -8.51 18.50 -35.01
C THR A 114 -8.93 18.55 -33.54
N ASN A 115 -9.56 17.49 -33.05
CA ASN A 115 -9.95 17.40 -31.63
C ASN A 115 -8.77 17.22 -30.70
N LEU A 116 -7.76 16.45 -31.10
CA LEU A 116 -6.52 16.31 -30.37
C LEU A 116 -5.86 17.67 -30.15
N ARG A 117 -5.77 18.52 -31.21
CA ARG A 117 -5.24 19.87 -31.07
C ARG A 117 -6.08 20.73 -30.10
N THR A 118 -7.40 20.60 -30.13
CA THR A 118 -8.30 21.36 -29.27
C THR A 118 -8.16 20.95 -27.82
N VAL A 119 -8.17 19.65 -27.55
CA VAL A 119 -8.07 19.12 -26.18
C VAL A 119 -6.71 19.47 -25.58
N MET A 120 -5.63 19.21 -26.30
CA MET A 120 -4.27 19.49 -25.82
C MET A 120 -3.98 20.98 -25.68
N GLY A 121 -4.50 21.82 -26.58
CA GLY A 121 -4.36 23.29 -26.47
C GLY A 121 -5.11 23.87 -25.27
N SER A 122 -6.00 23.14 -24.65
CA SER A 122 -6.72 23.56 -23.43
C SER A 122 -6.02 23.20 -22.13
N MET A 123 -4.97 22.38 -22.16
CA MET A 123 -4.26 21.83 -21.01
C MET A 123 -2.84 22.35 -20.92
N SER A 124 -2.25 22.36 -19.71
CA SER A 124 -0.85 22.66 -19.52
C SER A 124 0.03 21.46 -19.89
N LEU A 125 1.35 21.70 -20.08
CA LEU A 125 2.27 20.61 -20.38
C LEU A 125 2.35 19.57 -19.26
N ASP A 126 2.33 20.01 -18.01
CA ASP A 126 2.34 19.11 -16.86
C ASP A 126 1.09 18.21 -16.83
N ASP A 127 -0.09 18.78 -17.11
CA ASP A 127 -1.34 18.03 -17.20
C ASP A 127 -1.30 17.01 -18.37
N LEU A 128 -0.75 17.43 -19.52
CA LEU A 128 -0.60 16.52 -20.67
C LEU A 128 0.29 15.32 -20.40
N LEU A 129 1.32 15.47 -19.60
CA LEU A 129 2.24 14.39 -19.25
C LEU A 129 1.69 13.49 -18.15
N SER A 130 0.89 14.03 -17.23
CA SER A 130 0.38 13.32 -16.05
C SER A 130 -1.02 12.74 -16.21
N GLU A 131 -1.89 13.36 -17.04
CA GLU A 131 -3.31 13.04 -17.14
C GLU A 131 -3.70 12.44 -18.51
N ARG A 132 -2.87 11.58 -19.06
CA ARG A 132 -3.11 10.94 -20.38
C ARG A 132 -4.48 10.26 -20.47
N ASP A 133 -4.92 9.60 -19.41
CA ASP A 133 -6.22 8.91 -19.37
C ASP A 133 -7.41 9.87 -19.52
N GLN A 134 -7.32 11.07 -18.96
CA GLN A 134 -8.35 12.09 -19.12
C GLN A 134 -8.41 12.61 -20.55
N ILE A 135 -7.24 12.77 -21.18
CA ILE A 135 -7.15 13.19 -22.58
C ILE A 135 -7.78 12.14 -23.48
N ASN A 136 -7.40 10.87 -23.31
CA ASN A 136 -7.93 9.74 -24.06
C ASN A 136 -9.46 9.65 -23.92
N ALA A 137 -9.97 9.78 -22.69
CA ALA A 137 -11.41 9.76 -22.44
C ALA A 137 -12.19 10.94 -23.08
N ARG A 138 -11.62 12.14 -23.02
CA ARG A 138 -12.23 13.33 -23.68
C ARG A 138 -12.22 13.20 -25.19
N LEU A 139 -11.11 12.77 -25.78
CA LEU A 139 -10.99 12.53 -27.23
C LEU A 139 -11.96 11.45 -27.66
N LEU A 140 -11.99 10.31 -26.95
CA LEU A 140 -12.91 9.23 -27.25
C LEU A 140 -14.36 9.72 -27.30
N LYS A 141 -14.81 10.44 -26.29
CA LYS A 141 -16.19 10.96 -26.25
C LYS A 141 -16.51 11.85 -27.45
N ILE A 142 -15.65 12.80 -27.76
CA ILE A 142 -15.89 13.77 -28.84
C ILE A 142 -15.87 13.08 -30.21
N VAL A 143 -14.93 12.16 -30.43
CA VAL A 143 -14.78 11.48 -31.72
C VAL A 143 -15.88 10.43 -31.90
N ASP A 144 -16.23 9.67 -30.86
CA ASP A 144 -17.32 8.67 -30.90
C ASP A 144 -18.68 9.34 -31.18
N ASP A 145 -18.99 10.44 -30.47
CA ASP A 145 -20.23 11.21 -30.72
C ASP A 145 -20.28 11.75 -32.16
N ALA A 146 -19.15 12.16 -32.72
CA ALA A 146 -19.10 12.69 -34.10
C ALA A 146 -19.15 11.61 -35.17
N THR A 147 -18.65 10.39 -34.88
CA THR A 147 -18.63 9.26 -35.84
C THR A 147 -19.88 8.37 -35.78
N ALA A 148 -20.67 8.46 -34.71
CA ALA A 148 -21.90 7.70 -34.52
C ALA A 148 -22.89 7.83 -35.71
N PRO A 149 -23.13 9.01 -36.32
CA PRO A 149 -23.97 9.14 -37.52
C PRO A 149 -23.47 8.33 -38.70
N TRP A 150 -22.18 8.11 -38.83
CA TRP A 150 -21.52 7.32 -39.89
C TRP A 150 -21.61 5.81 -39.64
N GLY A 151 -22.26 5.37 -38.54
CA GLY A 151 -22.40 3.96 -38.21
C GLY A 151 -21.08 3.31 -37.74
N ILE A 152 -20.24 4.11 -37.12
CA ILE A 152 -18.91 3.69 -36.61
C ILE A 152 -18.92 3.86 -35.09
N LYS A 153 -18.27 2.96 -34.41
CA LYS A 153 -17.94 3.08 -33.01
C LYS A 153 -16.44 3.21 -32.81
N VAL A 154 -16.03 4.28 -32.19
CA VAL A 154 -14.65 4.39 -31.70
C VAL A 154 -14.56 3.66 -30.36
N VAL A 155 -13.75 2.61 -30.32
CA VAL A 155 -13.59 1.75 -29.13
C VAL A 155 -12.70 2.41 -28.10
N ARG A 156 -11.56 2.94 -28.57
CA ARG A 156 -10.58 3.65 -27.75
C ARG A 156 -9.67 4.54 -28.60
N ILE A 157 -9.13 5.55 -27.96
CA ILE A 157 -8.09 6.41 -28.51
C ILE A 157 -6.94 6.41 -27.52
N GLU A 158 -5.73 6.20 -28.00
CA GLU A 158 -4.53 6.18 -27.18
C GLU A 158 -3.46 7.11 -27.75
N ILE A 159 -2.90 7.97 -26.89
CA ILE A 159 -1.76 8.78 -27.23
C ILE A 159 -0.52 7.92 -27.12
N LYS A 160 0.26 7.79 -28.20
CA LYS A 160 1.52 7.04 -28.24
C LYS A 160 2.62 7.78 -27.51
N ASP A 161 2.91 8.99 -27.97
CA ASP A 161 3.99 9.81 -27.42
C ASP A 161 3.61 11.30 -27.36
N ILE A 162 4.18 11.98 -26.36
CA ILE A 162 4.12 13.44 -26.20
C ILE A 162 5.56 13.90 -26.05
N SER A 163 6.10 14.50 -27.10
CA SER A 163 7.51 14.91 -27.17
C SER A 163 7.62 16.43 -27.11
N PRO A 164 7.93 17.05 -25.96
CA PRO A 164 8.25 18.46 -25.87
C PRO A 164 9.64 18.76 -26.44
N PRO A 165 9.96 20.01 -26.79
CA PRO A 165 11.29 20.42 -27.22
C PRO A 165 12.35 20.13 -26.16
N ARG A 166 13.56 19.75 -26.60
CA ARG A 166 14.65 19.37 -25.69
C ARG A 166 15.03 20.48 -24.71
N ASP A 167 15.06 21.72 -25.16
CA ASP A 167 15.40 22.87 -24.32
C ASP A 167 14.43 23.04 -23.15
N LEU A 168 13.16 22.75 -23.40
CA LEU A 168 12.12 22.78 -22.39
C LEU A 168 12.27 21.63 -21.40
N VAL A 169 12.53 20.43 -21.89
CA VAL A 169 12.80 19.23 -21.05
C VAL A 169 13.99 19.50 -20.13
N ASP A 170 15.08 20.06 -20.64
CA ASP A 170 16.27 20.36 -19.85
C ASP A 170 16.01 21.44 -18.79
N SER A 171 15.19 22.44 -19.10
CA SER A 171 14.82 23.48 -18.14
C SER A 171 13.89 22.96 -17.05
N MET A 172 12.90 22.14 -17.42
CA MET A 172 12.01 21.46 -16.47
C MET A 172 12.78 20.49 -15.57
N ALA A 173 13.71 19.71 -16.13
CA ALA A 173 14.56 18.82 -15.36
C ALA A 173 15.39 19.56 -14.31
N ARG A 174 15.95 20.71 -14.66
CA ARG A 174 16.67 21.58 -13.71
C ARG A 174 15.75 22.15 -12.62
N GLN A 175 14.56 22.63 -13.01
CA GLN A 175 13.57 23.14 -12.07
C GLN A 175 13.08 22.06 -11.11
N MET A 176 12.73 20.88 -11.64
CA MET A 176 12.30 19.74 -10.81
C MET A 176 13.40 19.25 -9.88
N LYS A 177 14.66 19.25 -10.34
CA LYS A 177 15.79 18.94 -9.47
C LYS A 177 15.91 19.93 -8.32
N ALA A 178 15.88 21.23 -8.61
CA ALA A 178 15.95 22.25 -7.58
C ALA A 178 14.78 22.19 -6.58
N GLU A 179 13.57 21.90 -7.06
CA GLU A 179 12.40 21.71 -6.20
C GLU A 179 12.53 20.47 -5.30
N ARG A 180 13.01 19.34 -5.87
CA ARG A 180 13.29 18.13 -5.08
C ARG A 180 14.38 18.35 -4.05
N ASP A 181 15.47 19.02 -4.42
CA ASP A 181 16.57 19.33 -3.51
C ASP A 181 16.08 20.24 -2.37
N LYS A 182 15.26 21.26 -2.68
CA LYS A 182 14.63 22.10 -1.67
C LYS A 182 13.72 21.30 -0.73
N ARG A 183 12.85 20.44 -1.27
CA ARG A 183 11.96 19.58 -0.45
C ARG A 183 12.77 18.62 0.42
N ALA A 184 13.83 18.01 -0.13
CA ALA A 184 14.71 17.14 0.64
C ALA A 184 15.36 17.87 1.81
N THR A 185 15.91 19.06 1.59
CA THR A 185 16.52 19.89 2.66
C THR A 185 15.50 20.30 3.74
N VAL A 186 14.29 20.68 3.34
CA VAL A 186 13.21 21.03 4.30
C VAL A 186 12.79 19.81 5.11
N LEU A 187 12.62 18.65 4.46
CA LEU A 187 12.24 17.41 5.12
C LEU A 187 13.34 16.92 6.09
N GLU A 188 14.60 17.01 5.68
CA GLU A 188 15.75 16.67 6.52
C GLU A 188 15.84 17.59 7.75
N ALA A 189 15.71 18.90 7.56
CA ALA A 189 15.72 19.87 8.66
C ALA A 189 14.52 19.67 9.61
N SER A 190 13.33 19.40 9.09
CA SER A 190 12.14 19.10 9.91
C SER A 190 12.29 17.80 10.69
N GLY A 191 12.83 16.75 10.06
CA GLY A 191 13.11 15.47 10.69
C GLY A 191 14.18 15.56 11.78
N ALA A 192 15.25 16.34 11.54
CA ALA A 192 16.27 16.61 12.54
C ALA A 192 15.69 17.36 13.76
N ARG A 193 14.85 18.37 13.52
CA ARG A 193 14.16 19.10 14.59
C ARG A 193 13.24 18.20 15.40
N GLU A 194 12.41 17.42 14.74
CA GLU A 194 11.48 16.49 15.40
C GLU A 194 12.23 15.42 16.23
N SER A 195 13.30 14.87 15.66
CA SER A 195 14.18 13.92 16.36
C SER A 195 14.82 14.54 17.60
N ALA A 196 15.26 15.79 17.52
CA ALA A 196 15.85 16.50 18.67
C ALA A 196 14.79 16.75 19.78
N ILE A 197 13.55 17.12 19.41
CA ILE A 197 12.46 17.32 20.36
C ILE A 197 12.12 16.00 21.04
N LEU A 198 11.92 14.92 20.28
CA LEU A 198 11.58 13.59 20.84
C LEU A 198 12.66 13.05 21.75
N ARG A 199 13.97 13.29 21.44
CA ARG A 199 15.06 12.92 22.34
C ARG A 199 15.03 13.70 23.64
N ALA A 200 14.85 15.01 23.56
CA ALA A 200 14.78 15.85 24.76
C ALA A 200 13.55 15.50 25.64
N GLU A 201 12.41 15.20 25.03
CA GLU A 201 11.23 14.72 25.74
C GLU A 201 11.47 13.35 26.39
N GLY A 202 12.13 12.42 25.66
CA GLY A 202 12.50 11.10 26.20
C GLY A 202 13.47 11.20 27.37
N GLU A 203 14.50 12.03 27.29
CA GLU A 203 15.45 12.28 28.38
C GLU A 203 14.75 12.90 29.61
N LYS A 204 13.88 13.88 29.37
CA LYS A 204 13.05 14.46 30.46
C LYS A 204 12.19 13.41 31.13
N GLN A 205 11.48 12.59 30.35
CA GLN A 205 10.61 11.53 30.86
C GLN A 205 11.42 10.48 31.64
N ALA A 206 12.57 10.07 31.12
CA ALA A 206 13.47 9.14 31.81
C ALA A 206 13.95 9.70 33.15
N ALA A 207 14.36 10.97 33.19
CA ALA A 207 14.81 11.62 34.42
C ALA A 207 13.68 11.74 35.47
N VAL A 208 12.45 12.04 35.02
CA VAL A 208 11.28 12.09 35.92
C VAL A 208 10.99 10.70 36.49
N LEU A 209 10.91 9.68 35.65
CA LEU A 209 10.64 8.31 36.11
C LEU A 209 11.73 7.77 37.04
N GLU A 210 13.00 8.09 36.79
CA GLU A 210 14.10 7.73 37.67
C GLU A 210 14.01 8.43 39.02
N ALA A 211 13.63 9.73 39.04
CA ALA A 211 13.42 10.47 40.28
C ALA A 211 12.23 9.94 41.07
N GLU A 212 11.12 9.60 40.40
CA GLU A 212 9.96 8.96 41.04
C GLU A 212 10.31 7.58 41.57
N GLY A 213 11.06 6.76 40.81
CA GLY A 213 11.54 5.46 41.26
C GLY A 213 12.42 5.56 42.52
N ARG A 214 13.35 6.54 42.55
CA ARG A 214 14.18 6.79 43.74
C ARG A 214 13.35 7.25 44.94
N LYS A 215 12.35 8.12 44.74
CA LYS A 215 11.44 8.55 45.80
C LYS A 215 10.64 7.37 46.34
N GLU A 216 10.06 6.54 45.48
CA GLU A 216 9.27 5.37 45.89
C GLU A 216 10.14 4.35 46.61
N ALA A 217 11.35 4.07 46.14
CA ALA A 217 12.30 3.18 46.83
C ALA A 217 12.64 3.72 48.23
N ALA A 218 12.97 5.02 48.36
CA ALA A 218 13.26 5.61 49.62
C ALA A 218 12.07 5.58 50.59
N PHE A 219 10.86 5.76 50.06
CA PHE A 219 9.62 5.65 50.86
C PHE A 219 9.43 4.22 51.38
N ARG A 220 9.58 3.23 50.53
CA ARG A 220 9.48 1.80 50.87
C ARG A 220 10.54 1.38 51.88
N ASP A 221 11.78 1.88 51.72
CA ASP A 221 12.88 1.62 52.68
C ASP A 221 12.56 2.26 54.06
N ALA A 222 12.02 3.47 54.09
CA ALA A 222 11.60 4.11 55.35
C ALA A 222 10.46 3.33 56.02
N GLU A 223 9.45 2.91 55.28
CA GLU A 223 8.34 2.09 55.80
C GLU A 223 8.82 0.74 56.30
N ALA A 224 9.76 0.10 55.61
CA ALA A 224 10.35 -1.16 56.04
C ALA A 224 11.12 -0.99 57.37
N ARG A 225 11.92 0.10 57.52
CA ARG A 225 12.63 0.41 58.76
C ARG A 225 11.67 0.70 59.91
N GLU A 226 10.61 1.45 59.67
CA GLU A 226 9.59 1.74 60.66
C GLU A 226 8.89 0.47 61.17
N ARG A 227 8.49 -0.42 60.25
CA ARG A 227 7.90 -1.72 60.60
C ARG A 227 8.88 -2.63 61.34
N ALA A 228 10.16 -2.62 60.93
CA ALA A 228 11.23 -3.38 61.63
C ALA A 228 11.40 -2.84 63.07
N ALA A 229 11.45 -1.51 63.26
CA ALA A 229 11.60 -0.90 64.56
C ALA A 229 10.35 -1.15 65.46
N GLU A 230 9.14 -1.11 64.89
CA GLU A 230 7.93 -1.50 65.64
C GLU A 230 7.94 -2.96 66.07
N ALA A 231 8.38 -3.87 65.18
CA ALA A 231 8.49 -5.29 65.50
C ALA A 231 9.51 -5.52 66.63
N GLU A 232 10.65 -4.84 66.59
CA GLU A 232 11.70 -4.93 67.62
C GLU A 232 11.25 -4.34 68.95
N ALA A 233 10.51 -3.20 68.92
CA ALA A 233 9.93 -2.60 70.11
C ALA A 233 8.88 -3.54 70.76
N ARG A 234 8.01 -4.17 69.97
CA ARG A 234 7.04 -5.16 70.45
C ARG A 234 7.75 -6.40 71.02
N ALA A 235 8.78 -6.92 70.34
CA ALA A 235 9.54 -8.02 70.86
C ALA A 235 10.25 -7.70 72.19
N THR A 236 10.82 -6.50 72.32
CA THR A 236 11.48 -6.04 73.53
C THR A 236 10.45 -5.85 74.69
N THR A 237 9.27 -5.33 74.39
CA THR A 237 8.18 -5.21 75.36
C THR A 237 7.73 -6.59 75.90
N MET A 238 7.53 -7.55 74.96
CA MET A 238 7.16 -8.94 75.31
C MET A 238 8.23 -9.59 76.23
N VAL A 239 9.52 -9.41 75.89
CA VAL A 239 10.64 -9.90 76.71
C VAL A 239 10.65 -9.19 78.12
N SER A 240 10.49 -7.89 78.13
CA SER A 240 10.36 -7.12 79.41
C SER A 240 9.21 -7.58 80.30
N ASP A 241 8.04 -7.83 79.73
CA ASP A 241 6.89 -8.37 80.43
C ASP A 241 7.13 -9.78 81.00
N ALA A 242 7.82 -10.64 80.19
CA ALA A 242 8.21 -11.98 80.64
C ALA A 242 9.19 -11.94 81.83
N ILE A 243 10.16 -11.02 81.77
CA ILE A 243 11.15 -10.79 82.84
C ILE A 243 10.44 -10.30 84.08
N SER A 244 9.49 -9.37 83.99
CA SER A 244 8.72 -8.81 85.12
C SER A 244 7.89 -9.89 85.84
N ARG A 245 7.52 -10.98 85.12
CA ARG A 245 6.79 -12.15 85.69
C ARG A 245 7.71 -13.16 86.35
N GLY A 246 9.05 -12.90 86.37
CA GLY A 246 10.00 -13.73 87.07
C GLY A 246 10.56 -14.92 86.30
N ASP A 247 10.42 -14.94 84.99
CA ASP A 247 10.92 -16.01 84.16
C ASP A 247 12.43 -15.75 83.76
N VAL A 248 13.35 -16.33 84.51
CA VAL A 248 14.79 -16.18 84.32
C VAL A 248 15.28 -16.81 83.02
N ASN A 249 14.53 -17.78 82.47
CA ASN A 249 14.84 -18.45 81.24
C ASN A 249 14.67 -17.52 80.01
N ALA A 250 13.71 -16.57 80.04
CA ALA A 250 13.48 -15.58 79.04
C ALA A 250 14.69 -14.66 78.83
N ILE A 251 15.36 -14.27 79.91
CA ILE A 251 16.58 -13.43 79.86
C ILE A 251 17.73 -14.24 79.15
N ASN A 252 17.95 -15.45 79.55
CA ASN A 252 18.98 -16.29 78.99
C ASN A 252 18.75 -16.60 77.51
N TYR A 253 17.50 -16.83 77.11
CA TYR A 253 17.15 -17.04 75.71
C TYR A 253 17.40 -15.79 74.85
N PHE A 254 17.01 -14.61 75.35
CA PHE A 254 17.22 -13.34 74.60
C PHE A 254 18.70 -13.00 74.44
N VAL A 255 19.48 -13.18 75.53
CA VAL A 255 20.93 -12.98 75.49
C VAL A 255 21.63 -13.99 74.52
N ALA A 256 21.20 -15.24 74.58
CA ALA A 256 21.73 -16.27 73.65
C ALA A 256 21.38 -15.97 72.18
N GLN A 257 20.13 -15.49 71.92
CA GLN A 257 19.72 -15.13 70.55
C GLN A 257 20.54 -13.94 70.02
N LYS A 258 20.73 -12.87 70.83
CA LYS A 258 21.55 -11.71 70.44
C LYS A 258 23.04 -12.08 70.27
N TYR A 259 23.53 -13.04 71.05
CA TYR A 259 24.88 -13.53 70.89
C TYR A 259 25.06 -14.35 69.61
N VAL A 260 24.11 -15.21 69.25
CA VAL A 260 24.12 -15.96 67.99
C VAL A 260 24.01 -15.04 66.79
N GLU A 261 23.14 -14.00 66.88
CA GLU A 261 22.96 -12.99 65.85
C GLU A 261 24.26 -12.19 65.63
N ALA A 262 24.94 -11.79 66.68
CA ALA A 262 26.25 -11.12 66.65
C ALA A 262 27.34 -12.04 66.03
N LEU A 263 27.37 -13.33 66.43
CA LEU A 263 28.29 -14.31 65.83
C LEU A 263 28.04 -14.53 64.35
N THR A 264 26.77 -14.57 63.92
CA THR A 264 26.40 -14.72 62.50
C THR A 264 26.82 -13.50 61.68
N ALA A 265 26.64 -12.30 62.26
CA ALA A 265 27.10 -11.06 61.64
C ALA A 265 28.62 -10.99 61.49
N PHE A 266 29.34 -11.54 62.48
CA PHE A 266 30.82 -11.67 62.40
C PHE A 266 31.25 -12.72 61.37
N ALA A 267 30.54 -13.86 61.31
CA ALA A 267 30.87 -14.94 60.34
C ALA A 267 30.66 -14.51 58.87
N ASN A 268 29.67 -13.65 58.64
CA ASN A 268 29.34 -13.12 57.30
C ASN A 268 30.14 -11.84 56.95
N SER A 269 31.00 -11.34 57.84
CA SER A 269 31.83 -10.16 57.60
C SER A 269 32.97 -10.50 56.63
N PRO A 270 33.16 -9.79 55.50
CA PRO A 270 34.21 -10.07 54.53
C PRO A 270 35.62 -9.69 55.03
N ASN A 271 35.77 -9.06 56.21
CA ASN A 271 37.04 -8.65 56.78
C ASN A 271 37.48 -9.63 57.87
N GLN A 272 38.66 -10.26 57.70
CA GLN A 272 39.27 -11.07 58.74
C GLN A 272 39.64 -10.20 59.95
N LYS A 273 38.94 -10.37 61.07
CA LYS A 273 39.21 -9.74 62.34
C LYS A 273 39.52 -10.83 63.36
N THR A 274 40.64 -10.71 64.03
CA THR A 274 41.01 -11.60 65.16
C THR A 274 40.24 -11.09 66.41
N ILE A 275 39.39 -11.93 67.00
CA ILE A 275 38.62 -11.59 68.16
C ILE A 275 39.27 -12.28 69.40
N PHE A 276 39.70 -11.50 70.35
CA PHE A 276 40.07 -12.00 71.66
C PHE A 276 38.84 -12.11 72.53
N MET A 277 38.44 -13.36 72.87
CA MET A 277 37.40 -13.60 73.86
C MET A 277 37.96 -13.78 75.23
N PRO A 278 37.55 -13.06 76.27
CA PRO A 278 37.90 -13.32 77.61
C PRO A 278 37.35 -14.65 78.08
N MET A 279 38.18 -15.45 78.76
CA MET A 279 37.84 -16.81 79.23
C MET A 279 36.79 -16.87 80.33
N GLU A 280 36.25 -15.76 80.79
CA GLU A 280 35.16 -15.67 81.77
C GLU A 280 33.76 -15.88 81.16
N SER A 281 33.62 -16.14 79.87
CA SER A 281 32.40 -16.46 79.16
C SER A 281 31.91 -17.91 79.31
N THR A 282 32.56 -18.71 80.19
CA THR A 282 32.18 -20.10 80.44
C THR A 282 30.73 -20.30 80.96
N GLY A 283 30.11 -19.26 81.57
CA GLY A 283 28.70 -19.27 81.99
C GLY A 283 27.72 -19.29 80.80
N ILE A 284 28.13 -18.72 79.66
CA ILE A 284 27.27 -18.69 78.45
C ILE A 284 27.42 -19.99 77.65
N MET A 285 28.61 -20.56 77.64
CA MET A 285 28.82 -21.86 76.99
C MET A 285 28.09 -23.00 77.73
N SER A 286 27.90 -22.95 79.07
CA SER A 286 27.10 -23.95 79.78
C SER A 286 25.60 -23.83 79.48
N SER A 287 25.09 -22.64 79.15
CA SER A 287 23.69 -22.46 78.75
C SER A 287 23.41 -22.96 77.34
N ILE A 288 24.43 -22.90 76.45
CA ILE A 288 24.31 -23.47 75.09
C ILE A 288 24.41 -25.01 75.17
N ALA A 289 25.24 -25.55 76.05
CA ALA A 289 25.30 -27.01 76.30
C ALA A 289 23.95 -27.54 76.85
N GLY A 290 23.27 -26.78 77.72
CA GLY A 290 21.92 -27.13 78.18
C GLY A 290 20.86 -27.13 77.10
N ILE A 291 20.99 -26.29 76.09
CA ILE A 291 20.07 -26.29 74.92
C ILE A 291 20.30 -27.49 74.01
N THR A 292 21.56 -27.92 73.83
CA THR A 292 21.86 -29.14 73.06
C THR A 292 21.39 -30.42 73.77
N ASP A 293 21.37 -30.42 75.10
CA ASP A 293 20.83 -31.54 75.87
C ASP A 293 19.29 -31.60 75.79
N LEU A 294 18.62 -30.43 75.85
CA LEU A 294 17.16 -30.33 75.66
C LEU A 294 16.70 -30.72 74.23
N VAL A 295 17.48 -30.35 73.20
CA VAL A 295 17.20 -30.76 71.83
C VAL A 295 17.43 -32.27 71.64
N ASN A 296 18.43 -32.84 72.29
CA ASN A 296 18.68 -34.27 72.26
C ASN A 296 17.63 -35.07 73.05
N GLU A 297 17.12 -34.52 74.15
CA GLU A 297 16.05 -35.14 74.95
C GLU A 297 14.68 -35.05 74.23
N ALA A 298 14.37 -33.92 73.59
CA ALA A 298 13.20 -33.78 72.69
C ALA A 298 13.27 -34.73 71.51
N ARG A 299 14.43 -35.01 70.96
CA ARG A 299 14.66 -35.92 69.84
C ARG A 299 14.55 -37.41 70.30
N LYS A 300 14.85 -37.72 71.56
CA LYS A 300 14.63 -39.05 72.15
C LYS A 300 13.16 -39.27 72.56
N GLY A 301 12.41 -38.23 72.87
CA GLY A 301 10.97 -38.31 73.15
C GLY A 301 10.09 -38.48 71.91
N ALA A 302 10.58 -38.14 70.70
CA ALA A 302 9.84 -38.28 69.43
C ALA A 302 10.05 -39.64 68.73
N LEU A 303 10.79 -40.57 69.38
CA LEU A 303 11.10 -41.91 68.89
C LEU A 303 10.51 -43.03 69.82
N LYS A 304 9.52 -42.70 70.64
CA LYS A 304 8.71 -43.71 71.34
C LYS A 304 7.25 -43.69 70.92
#